data_5420fc04b9c9ff3c71939abd30a75c85
#
_entry.id   5420fc04b9c9ff3c71939abd30a75c85
#
_cell.length_a   1.000
_cell.length_b   1.000
_cell.length_c   1.000
_cell.angle_alpha   90.00
_cell.angle_beta   90.00
_cell.angle_gamma   90.00
#
_symmetry.space_group_name_H-M   'P 1'
#
loop_
_entity.id
_entity.type
_entity.pdbx_description
1 polymer ?
#
loop_
_entity_poly.entity_id
_entity_poly.type
_entity_poly.pdbx_seq_one_letter_code
_entity_poly.pdbx_strand_id
1 'polypeptide(L)'
;MRAMDFQGAIFDQDGLLFDTESIFQASWVAAGREMGVAVPAAYTHAVCGLGRGRLPEVVRRYMPSLDPETYIVRALAIASERQLSAVPAFKPGVPEILAFFRERGVRMAVASSSTREVVGHNLGSSGIRPYFDAVVTGEDVVRGKPAPDIFLRAAEGLGLPAAACTVYEDALTGIRAAHAAGCRPVMIPDRLPPTSEIREICTVRASFLEELAALR
;
A
#
# COMPACT_ATOMS: atom_id res chain seq x y z
N MET A 1 -25.99 -17.67 -2.26
CA MET A 1 -24.73 -16.91 -2.02
C MET A 1 -23.59 -17.90 -2.01
N ARG A 2 -22.58 -17.75 -2.89
CA ARG A 2 -21.34 -18.53 -2.75
C ARG A 2 -20.67 -18.15 -1.43
N ALA A 3 -20.27 -19.16 -0.65
CA ALA A 3 -19.42 -18.91 0.51
C ALA A 3 -18.09 -18.30 0.01
N MET A 4 -17.61 -17.24 0.65
CA MET A 4 -16.29 -16.71 0.34
C MET A 4 -15.24 -17.73 0.79
N ASP A 5 -14.24 -17.97 -0.05
CA ASP A 5 -13.18 -18.95 0.22
C ASP A 5 -12.12 -18.41 1.21
N PHE A 6 -12.38 -17.25 1.87
CA PHE A 6 -11.48 -16.60 2.83
C PHE A 6 -12.26 -16.00 4.00
N GLN A 7 -11.60 -15.81 5.14
CA GLN A 7 -12.18 -15.31 6.39
C GLN A 7 -11.65 -13.93 6.77
N GLY A 8 -10.50 -13.54 6.23
CA GLY A 8 -9.87 -12.26 6.46
C GLY A 8 -9.52 -11.53 5.18
N ALA A 9 -9.65 -10.20 5.18
CA ALA A 9 -9.22 -9.31 4.13
C ALA A 9 -8.19 -8.31 4.69
N ILE A 10 -7.00 -8.29 4.12
CA ILE A 10 -5.90 -7.40 4.53
C ILE A 10 -5.66 -6.43 3.37
N PHE A 11 -5.66 -5.14 3.68
CA PHE A 11 -5.54 -4.07 2.68
C PHE A 11 -4.23 -3.33 2.86
N ASP A 12 -3.50 -3.10 1.78
CA ASP A 12 -2.57 -1.97 1.75
C ASP A 12 -3.35 -0.65 1.82
N GLN A 13 -2.65 0.46 2.06
CA GLN A 13 -3.28 1.76 2.18
C GLN A 13 -2.99 2.65 0.97
N ASP A 14 -1.70 2.87 0.69
CA ASP A 14 -1.23 3.90 -0.22
C ASP A 14 -1.32 3.42 -1.68
N GLY A 15 -2.09 4.11 -2.53
CA GLY A 15 -2.37 3.66 -3.91
C GLY A 15 -3.49 2.62 -4.02
N LEU A 16 -3.92 2.03 -2.89
CA LEU A 16 -4.99 1.02 -2.85
C LEU A 16 -6.29 1.52 -2.22
N LEU A 17 -6.28 1.85 -0.92
CA LEU A 17 -7.45 2.47 -0.26
C LEU A 17 -7.58 3.93 -0.62
N PHE A 18 -6.46 4.63 -0.72
CA PHE A 18 -6.39 6.06 -0.98
C PHE A 18 -5.51 6.40 -2.18
N ASP A 19 -5.89 7.47 -2.90
CA ASP A 19 -5.07 8.04 -3.98
C ASP A 19 -3.97 8.94 -3.37
N THR A 20 -2.93 8.32 -2.82
CA THR A 20 -1.79 9.00 -2.19
C THR A 20 -0.56 9.07 -3.08
N GLU A 21 -0.50 8.34 -4.18
CA GLU A 21 0.69 8.29 -5.05
C GLU A 21 1.02 9.65 -5.67
N SER A 22 -0.01 10.45 -6.00
CA SER A 22 0.17 11.83 -6.47
C SER A 22 0.88 12.71 -5.43
N ILE A 23 0.61 12.48 -4.14
CA ILE A 23 1.27 13.18 -3.03
C ILE A 23 2.75 12.81 -2.97
N PHE A 24 3.07 11.50 -3.05
CA PHE A 24 4.46 11.04 -3.07
C PHE A 24 5.24 11.63 -4.25
N GLN A 25 4.68 11.57 -5.46
CA GLN A 25 5.34 12.14 -6.65
C GLN A 25 5.63 13.64 -6.51
N ALA A 26 4.64 14.41 -6.05
CA ALA A 26 4.81 15.84 -5.80
C ALA A 26 5.82 16.13 -4.67
N SER A 27 5.97 15.22 -3.70
CA SER A 27 6.91 15.37 -2.59
C SER A 27 8.34 15.08 -3.00
N TRP A 28 8.59 14.11 -3.88
CA TRP A 28 9.91 13.91 -4.49
C TRP A 28 10.38 15.18 -5.22
N VAL A 29 9.52 15.78 -6.02
CA VAL A 29 9.84 17.01 -6.75
C VAL A 29 10.09 18.18 -5.80
N ALA A 30 9.29 18.31 -4.74
CA ALA A 30 9.45 19.37 -3.76
C ALA A 30 10.78 19.26 -3.00
N ALA A 31 11.16 18.06 -2.55
CA ALA A 31 12.44 17.82 -1.88
C ALA A 31 13.65 18.16 -2.78
N GLY A 32 13.59 17.76 -4.05
CA GLY A 32 14.65 18.12 -5.01
C GLY A 32 14.77 19.64 -5.19
N ARG A 33 13.64 20.34 -5.30
CA ARG A 33 13.62 21.80 -5.40
C ARG A 33 14.24 22.49 -4.18
N GLU A 34 13.94 22.02 -2.96
CA GLU A 34 14.54 22.54 -1.73
C GLU A 34 16.06 22.34 -1.71
N MET A 35 16.56 21.25 -2.32
CA MET A 35 17.99 20.94 -2.43
C MET A 35 18.65 21.50 -3.71
N GLY A 36 17.96 22.35 -4.47
CA GLY A 36 18.51 22.98 -5.67
C GLY A 36 18.67 22.04 -6.87
N VAL A 37 17.99 20.88 -6.89
CA VAL A 37 18.08 19.88 -7.97
C VAL A 37 16.75 19.69 -8.67
N ALA A 38 16.75 19.70 -10.01
CA ALA A 38 15.60 19.31 -10.79
C ALA A 38 15.43 17.79 -10.79
N VAL A 39 14.27 17.31 -10.35
CA VAL A 39 13.96 15.89 -10.31
C VAL A 39 13.44 15.44 -11.67
N PRO A 40 14.11 14.50 -12.37
CA PRO A 40 13.65 14.00 -13.65
C PRO A 40 12.32 13.24 -13.53
N ALA A 41 11.41 13.38 -14.50
CA ALA A 41 10.16 12.61 -14.54
C ALA A 41 10.41 11.10 -14.55
N ALA A 42 11.51 10.65 -15.18
CA ALA A 42 11.91 9.24 -15.15
C ALA A 42 12.23 8.72 -13.75
N TYR A 43 12.71 9.58 -12.84
CA TYR A 43 12.94 9.22 -11.44
C TYR A 43 11.62 8.94 -10.72
N THR A 44 10.64 9.84 -10.80
CA THR A 44 9.36 9.68 -10.10
C THR A 44 8.62 8.43 -10.56
N HIS A 45 8.78 8.05 -11.83
CA HIS A 45 8.25 6.78 -12.35
C HIS A 45 9.04 5.58 -11.84
N ALA A 46 10.37 5.67 -11.77
CA ALA A 46 11.25 4.57 -11.35
C ALA A 46 11.12 4.21 -9.86
N VAL A 47 10.67 5.15 -9.01
CA VAL A 47 10.49 4.90 -7.57
C VAL A 47 9.11 4.34 -7.20
N CYS A 48 8.14 4.36 -8.12
CA CYS A 48 6.80 3.83 -7.88
C CYS A 48 6.86 2.36 -7.44
N GLY A 49 6.20 2.02 -6.35
CA GLY A 49 6.12 0.65 -5.84
C GLY A 49 7.44 0.03 -5.38
N LEU A 50 8.54 0.81 -5.28
CA LEU A 50 9.80 0.32 -4.74
C LEU A 50 9.78 0.29 -3.21
N GLY A 51 10.31 -0.80 -2.63
CA GLY A 51 10.63 -0.85 -1.21
C GLY A 51 11.73 0.16 -0.84
N ARG A 52 11.66 0.75 0.37
CA ARG A 52 12.58 1.79 0.85
C ARG A 52 14.06 1.45 0.65
N GLY A 53 14.45 0.19 0.83
CA GLY A 53 15.85 -0.24 0.70
C GLY A 53 16.44 -0.08 -0.71
N ARG A 54 15.61 0.06 -1.75
CA ARG A 54 16.08 0.27 -3.13
C ARG A 54 16.11 1.74 -3.56
N LEU A 55 15.49 2.63 -2.81
CA LEU A 55 15.43 4.05 -3.14
C LEU A 55 16.84 4.70 -3.28
N PRO A 56 17.81 4.43 -2.37
CA PRO A 56 19.13 5.05 -2.49
C PRO A 56 19.85 4.76 -3.80
N GLU A 57 19.70 3.55 -4.34
CA GLU A 57 20.27 3.16 -5.63
C GLU A 57 19.68 4.02 -6.78
N VAL A 58 18.36 4.19 -6.76
CA VAL A 58 17.66 4.97 -7.79
C VAL A 58 18.00 6.45 -7.68
N VAL A 59 18.11 7.01 -6.47
CA VAL A 59 18.55 8.40 -6.28
C VAL A 59 19.94 8.60 -6.87
N ARG A 60 20.92 7.74 -6.55
CA ARG A 60 22.29 7.84 -7.10
C ARG A 60 22.32 7.78 -8.63
N ARG A 61 21.45 6.97 -9.22
CA ARG A 61 21.35 6.81 -10.68
C ARG A 61 20.86 8.07 -11.38
N TYR A 62 19.81 8.70 -10.85
CA TYR A 62 19.14 9.83 -11.51
C TYR A 62 19.62 11.19 -11.04
N MET A 63 20.10 11.28 -9.83
CA MET A 63 20.52 12.54 -9.17
C MET A 63 21.81 12.32 -8.37
N PRO A 64 22.95 12.05 -9.06
CA PRO A 64 24.21 11.66 -8.42
C PRO A 64 24.83 12.77 -7.54
N SER A 65 24.39 14.01 -7.65
CA SER A 65 24.82 15.14 -6.82
C SER A 65 24.16 15.21 -5.46
N LEU A 66 23.08 14.43 -5.23
CA LEU A 66 22.36 14.40 -3.94
C LEU A 66 22.89 13.28 -3.03
N ASP A 67 22.93 13.57 -1.73
CA ASP A 67 22.98 12.51 -0.72
C ASP A 67 21.64 11.78 -0.68
N PRO A 68 21.59 10.47 -1.01
CA PRO A 68 20.34 9.74 -1.14
C PRO A 68 19.53 9.70 0.15
N GLU A 69 20.18 9.51 1.29
CA GLU A 69 19.49 9.36 2.58
C GLU A 69 18.81 10.68 2.97
N THR A 70 19.53 11.80 2.90
CA THR A 70 18.99 13.13 3.19
C THR A 70 17.81 13.47 2.28
N TYR A 71 17.94 13.19 0.98
CA TYR A 71 16.88 13.45 0.00
C TYR A 71 15.63 12.60 0.26
N ILE A 72 15.80 11.28 0.49
CA ILE A 72 14.70 10.37 0.76
C ILE A 72 13.97 10.76 2.05
N VAL A 73 14.70 11.01 3.13
CA VAL A 73 14.12 11.43 4.41
C VAL A 73 13.31 12.70 4.24
N ARG A 74 13.84 13.71 3.53
CA ARG A 74 13.10 14.97 3.31
C ARG A 74 11.86 14.78 2.46
N ALA A 75 11.94 14.01 1.37
CA ALA A 75 10.80 13.76 0.50
C ALA A 75 9.67 13.00 1.23
N LEU A 76 10.01 12.01 2.06
CA LEU A 76 9.05 11.28 2.87
C LEU A 76 8.43 12.15 3.97
N ALA A 77 9.21 13.07 4.58
CA ALA A 77 8.69 14.05 5.52
C ALA A 77 7.65 14.97 4.86
N ILE A 78 7.95 15.52 3.69
CA ILE A 78 7.00 16.34 2.92
C ILE A 78 5.74 15.54 2.57
N ALA A 79 5.87 14.26 2.20
CA ALA A 79 4.73 13.40 1.90
C ALA A 79 3.84 13.21 3.14
N SER A 80 4.44 12.95 4.29
CA SER A 80 3.72 12.81 5.57
C SER A 80 3.01 14.11 5.96
N GLU A 81 3.70 15.26 5.90
CA GLU A 81 3.12 16.58 6.20
C GLU A 81 1.87 16.84 5.34
N ARG A 82 1.94 16.52 4.03
CA ARG A 82 0.81 16.69 3.11
C ARG A 82 -0.35 15.73 3.39
N GLN A 83 -0.06 14.47 3.69
CA GLN A 83 -1.09 13.51 4.05
C GLN A 83 -1.81 13.91 5.35
N LEU A 84 -1.07 14.37 6.36
CA LEU A 84 -1.63 14.82 7.64
C LEU A 84 -2.44 16.12 7.52
N SER A 85 -2.27 16.88 6.45
CA SER A 85 -2.98 18.16 6.23
C SER A 85 -4.32 18.03 5.52
N ALA A 86 -4.70 16.85 5.05
CA ALA A 86 -5.91 16.66 4.24
C ALA A 86 -6.59 15.31 4.52
N VAL A 87 -7.87 15.20 4.17
CA VAL A 87 -8.57 13.91 4.11
C VAL A 87 -8.24 13.26 2.78
N PRO A 88 -7.67 12.04 2.77
CA PRO A 88 -7.28 11.39 1.52
C PRO A 88 -8.51 10.97 0.72
N ALA A 89 -8.44 11.09 -0.61
CA ALA A 89 -9.48 10.62 -1.51
C ALA A 89 -9.45 9.08 -1.61
N PHE A 90 -10.62 8.45 -1.58
CA PHE A 90 -10.74 7.01 -1.80
C PHE A 90 -10.44 6.62 -3.24
N LYS A 91 -9.85 5.45 -3.40
CA LYS A 91 -9.86 4.76 -4.70
C LYS A 91 -11.28 4.22 -4.99
N PRO A 92 -11.63 4.06 -6.29
CA PRO A 92 -12.99 3.62 -6.68
C PRO A 92 -13.37 2.27 -6.07
N GLY A 93 -14.54 2.21 -5.41
CA GLY A 93 -15.11 0.99 -4.83
C GLY A 93 -14.66 0.68 -3.40
N VAL A 94 -13.84 1.52 -2.76
CA VAL A 94 -13.36 1.28 -1.39
C VAL A 94 -14.51 1.27 -0.38
N PRO A 95 -15.39 2.26 -0.29
CA PRO A 95 -16.50 2.21 0.66
C PRO A 95 -17.41 0.98 0.45
N GLU A 96 -17.66 0.63 -0.79
CA GLU A 96 -18.55 -0.48 -1.16
C GLU A 96 -17.96 -1.84 -0.78
N ILE A 97 -16.66 -2.08 -1.02
CA ILE A 97 -16.04 -3.35 -0.67
C ILE A 97 -15.91 -3.52 0.85
N LEU A 98 -15.61 -2.45 1.59
CA LEU A 98 -15.54 -2.49 3.05
C LEU A 98 -16.91 -2.80 3.66
N ALA A 99 -17.98 -2.15 3.18
CA ALA A 99 -19.35 -2.43 3.62
C ALA A 99 -19.74 -3.89 3.30
N PHE A 100 -19.44 -4.37 2.09
CA PHE A 100 -19.72 -5.73 1.65
C PHE A 100 -19.05 -6.79 2.55
N PHE A 101 -17.78 -6.59 2.93
CA PHE A 101 -17.07 -7.52 3.81
C PHE A 101 -17.61 -7.48 5.25
N ARG A 102 -17.90 -6.29 5.76
CA ARG A 102 -18.48 -6.13 7.10
C ARG A 102 -19.83 -6.84 7.23
N GLU A 103 -20.72 -6.70 6.24
CA GLU A 103 -22.02 -7.38 6.21
C GLU A 103 -21.89 -8.91 6.22
N ARG A 104 -20.77 -9.45 5.76
CA ARG A 104 -20.48 -10.89 5.69
C ARG A 104 -19.62 -11.41 6.84
N GLY A 105 -19.30 -10.56 7.80
CA GLY A 105 -18.48 -10.93 8.96
C GLY A 105 -17.04 -11.26 8.62
N VAL A 106 -16.50 -10.76 7.49
CA VAL A 106 -15.09 -10.88 7.14
C VAL A 106 -14.29 -9.96 8.04
N ARG A 107 -13.29 -10.49 8.73
CA ARG A 107 -12.36 -9.68 9.52
C ARG A 107 -11.46 -8.87 8.61
N MET A 108 -11.22 -7.62 8.95
CA MET A 108 -10.46 -6.71 8.09
C MET A 108 -9.26 -6.10 8.81
N ALA A 109 -8.12 -6.03 8.12
CA ALA A 109 -6.92 -5.36 8.61
C ALA A 109 -6.33 -4.42 7.56
N VAL A 110 -5.61 -3.41 8.04
CA VAL A 110 -4.70 -2.60 7.21
C VAL A 110 -3.26 -3.04 7.46
N ALA A 111 -2.45 -3.11 6.40
CA ALA A 111 -1.02 -3.42 6.43
C ALA A 111 -0.25 -2.46 5.51
N SER A 112 0.17 -1.32 6.02
CA SER A 112 0.82 -0.23 5.27
C SER A 112 2.29 -0.05 5.65
N SER A 113 3.14 0.30 4.68
CA SER A 113 4.54 0.68 4.92
C SER A 113 4.71 2.09 5.48
N SER A 114 3.64 2.87 5.59
CA SER A 114 3.61 4.21 6.16
C SER A 114 3.71 4.19 7.68
N THR A 115 3.97 5.36 8.29
CA THR A 115 4.07 5.50 9.75
C THR A 115 2.69 5.35 10.41
N ARG A 116 2.68 4.97 11.69
CA ARG A 116 1.46 4.84 12.49
C ARG A 116 0.62 6.13 12.51
N GLU A 117 1.30 7.27 12.58
CA GLU A 117 0.65 8.59 12.57
C GLU A 117 -0.13 8.81 11.28
N VAL A 118 0.51 8.61 10.12
CA VAL A 118 -0.11 8.79 8.80
C VAL A 118 -1.26 7.80 8.60
N VAL A 119 -1.04 6.51 8.91
CA VAL A 119 -2.09 5.50 8.79
C VAL A 119 -3.29 5.83 9.69
N GLY A 120 -3.02 6.19 10.94
CA GLY A 120 -4.06 6.57 11.91
C GLY A 120 -4.86 7.79 11.45
N HIS A 121 -4.18 8.83 10.93
CA HIS A 121 -4.82 10.03 10.38
C HIS A 121 -5.71 9.68 9.18
N ASN A 122 -5.17 8.96 8.19
CA ASN A 122 -5.89 8.63 6.96
C ASN A 122 -7.16 7.81 7.25
N LEU A 123 -7.06 6.78 8.09
CA LEU A 123 -8.20 5.96 8.47
C LEU A 123 -9.22 6.71 9.33
N GLY A 124 -8.75 7.56 10.23
CA GLY A 124 -9.60 8.34 11.14
C GLY A 124 -10.33 9.46 10.42
N SER A 125 -9.61 10.31 9.68
CA SER A 125 -10.18 11.47 8.97
C SER A 125 -11.15 11.07 7.85
N SER A 126 -10.90 9.92 7.21
CA SER A 126 -11.79 9.35 6.18
C SER A 126 -13.00 8.58 6.75
N GLY A 127 -13.05 8.35 8.07
CA GLY A 127 -14.15 7.66 8.74
C GLY A 127 -14.16 6.13 8.57
N ILE A 128 -13.15 5.52 7.96
CA ILE A 128 -13.14 4.05 7.73
C ILE A 128 -12.42 3.26 8.82
N ARG A 129 -11.78 3.91 9.79
CA ARG A 129 -11.09 3.19 10.91
C ARG A 129 -11.97 2.11 11.58
N PRO A 130 -13.28 2.29 11.80
CA PRO A 130 -14.13 1.30 12.46
C PRO A 130 -14.38 0.02 11.65
N TYR A 131 -13.97 -0.04 10.40
CA TYR A 131 -14.06 -1.27 9.60
C TYR A 131 -12.95 -2.27 9.94
N PHE A 132 -11.84 -1.84 10.51
CA PHE A 132 -10.63 -2.64 10.66
C PHE A 132 -10.44 -3.14 12.10
N ASP A 133 -10.31 -4.47 12.23
CA ASP A 133 -10.03 -5.18 13.50
C ASP A 133 -8.55 -5.01 13.89
N ALA A 134 -7.66 -4.92 12.90
CA ALA A 134 -6.22 -4.73 13.11
C ALA A 134 -5.63 -3.69 12.15
N VAL A 135 -4.62 -2.98 12.63
CA VAL A 135 -3.82 -2.04 11.83
C VAL A 135 -2.35 -2.32 12.10
N VAL A 136 -1.61 -2.64 11.05
CA VAL A 136 -0.16 -2.90 11.07
C VAL A 136 0.53 -1.91 10.17
N THR A 137 1.59 -1.30 10.67
CA THR A 137 2.34 -0.24 10.01
C THR A 137 3.78 -0.66 9.75
N GLY A 138 4.53 0.12 8.98
CA GLY A 138 5.95 -0.11 8.78
C GLY A 138 6.78 -0.10 10.07
N GLU A 139 6.26 0.48 11.15
CA GLU A 139 6.90 0.54 12.46
C GLU A 139 6.72 -0.74 13.29
N ASP A 140 5.80 -1.62 12.89
CA ASP A 140 5.48 -2.87 13.60
C ASP A 140 6.32 -4.06 13.12
N VAL A 141 7.17 -3.86 12.08
CA VAL A 141 7.96 -4.92 11.44
C VAL A 141 9.40 -4.50 11.23
N VAL A 142 10.32 -5.45 11.30
CA VAL A 142 11.75 -5.21 11.05
C VAL A 142 12.04 -5.19 9.54
N ARG A 143 11.41 -6.08 8.78
CA ARG A 143 11.59 -6.21 7.33
C ARG A 143 10.32 -5.76 6.61
N GLY A 144 10.42 -4.67 5.85
CA GLY A 144 9.34 -4.19 4.99
C GLY A 144 9.15 -5.04 3.73
N LYS A 145 8.05 -4.80 3.01
CA LYS A 145 7.76 -5.41 1.71
C LYS A 145 8.98 -5.33 0.77
N PRO A 146 9.42 -6.40 0.12
CA PRO A 146 8.68 -7.64 -0.17
C PRO A 146 8.81 -8.75 0.89
N ALA A 147 9.38 -8.51 2.09
CA ALA A 147 9.33 -9.51 3.16
C ALA A 147 7.88 -9.73 3.64
N PRO A 148 7.51 -10.96 4.07
CA PRO A 148 6.13 -11.31 4.41
C PRO A 148 5.65 -10.76 5.76
N ASP A 149 6.55 -10.19 6.55
CA ASP A 149 6.39 -9.90 7.98
C ASP A 149 5.12 -9.09 8.28
N ILE A 150 4.83 -8.07 7.47
CA ILE A 150 3.69 -7.19 7.70
C ILE A 150 2.34 -7.90 7.51
N PHE A 151 2.25 -8.80 6.53
CA PHE A 151 1.02 -9.56 6.28
C PHE A 151 0.84 -10.71 7.27
N LEU A 152 1.93 -11.35 7.70
CA LEU A 152 1.90 -12.32 8.80
C LEU A 152 1.42 -11.66 10.09
N ARG A 153 1.93 -10.48 10.41
CA ARG A 153 1.51 -9.70 11.57
C ARG A 153 0.04 -9.27 11.49
N ALA A 154 -0.41 -8.89 10.29
CA ALA A 154 -1.82 -8.53 10.09
C ALA A 154 -2.76 -9.74 10.25
N ALA A 155 -2.40 -10.90 9.71
CA ALA A 155 -3.17 -12.14 9.90
C ALA A 155 -3.21 -12.57 11.38
N GLU A 156 -2.09 -12.45 12.10
CA GLU A 156 -2.04 -12.65 13.57
C GLU A 156 -2.99 -11.70 14.29
N GLY A 157 -2.98 -10.39 13.92
CA GLY A 157 -3.89 -9.39 14.48
C GLY A 157 -5.37 -9.68 14.23
N LEU A 158 -5.68 -10.39 13.14
CA LEU A 158 -7.02 -10.90 12.86
C LEU A 158 -7.34 -12.21 13.58
N GLY A 159 -6.37 -12.87 14.22
CA GLY A 159 -6.53 -14.20 14.79
C GLY A 159 -6.82 -15.27 13.75
N LEU A 160 -6.26 -15.13 12.52
CA LEU A 160 -6.47 -16.03 11.39
C LEU A 160 -5.14 -16.57 10.86
N PRO A 161 -5.12 -17.80 10.31
CA PRO A 161 -3.98 -18.25 9.54
C PRO A 161 -3.86 -17.45 8.25
N ALA A 162 -2.62 -17.16 7.81
CA ALA A 162 -2.37 -16.39 6.59
C ALA A 162 -3.10 -16.94 5.35
N ALA A 163 -3.17 -18.27 5.22
CA ALA A 163 -3.85 -18.95 4.11
C ALA A 163 -5.39 -18.70 4.08
N ALA A 164 -5.99 -18.27 5.19
CA ALA A 164 -7.40 -17.87 5.27
C ALA A 164 -7.62 -16.37 4.98
N CYS A 165 -6.55 -15.62 4.64
CA CYS A 165 -6.61 -14.20 4.36
C CYS A 165 -6.37 -13.92 2.87
N THR A 166 -7.16 -13.01 2.31
CA THR A 166 -6.90 -12.37 1.03
C THR A 166 -6.21 -11.02 1.28
N VAL A 167 -5.14 -10.75 0.54
CA VAL A 167 -4.42 -9.46 0.60
C VAL A 167 -4.72 -8.68 -0.66
N TYR A 168 -5.20 -7.47 -0.51
CA TYR A 168 -5.40 -6.49 -1.58
C TYR A 168 -4.23 -5.50 -1.61
N GLU A 169 -3.64 -5.32 -2.79
CA GLU A 169 -2.40 -4.57 -3.00
C GLU A 169 -2.34 -3.95 -4.41
N ASP A 170 -1.65 -2.83 -4.54
CA ASP A 170 -1.43 -2.15 -5.82
C ASP A 170 0.00 -2.34 -6.37
N ALA A 171 0.96 -2.62 -5.47
CA ALA A 171 2.39 -2.65 -5.77
C ALA A 171 2.95 -4.07 -5.92
N LEU A 172 3.90 -4.24 -6.85
CA LEU A 172 4.56 -5.52 -7.12
C LEU A 172 5.27 -6.10 -5.88
N THR A 173 5.87 -5.22 -5.05
CA THR A 173 6.56 -5.64 -3.83
C THR A 173 5.60 -6.17 -2.77
N GLY A 174 4.41 -5.57 -2.67
CA GLY A 174 3.39 -6.02 -1.73
C GLY A 174 2.76 -7.35 -2.17
N ILE A 175 2.53 -7.56 -3.47
CA ILE A 175 2.06 -8.86 -3.97
C ILE A 175 3.05 -9.98 -3.67
N ARG A 176 4.37 -9.74 -3.86
CA ARG A 176 5.40 -10.71 -3.48
C ARG A 176 5.39 -11.00 -1.97
N ALA A 177 5.23 -9.96 -1.15
CA ALA A 177 5.15 -10.11 0.30
C ALA A 177 3.92 -10.94 0.72
N ALA A 178 2.76 -10.68 0.12
CA ALA A 178 1.52 -11.41 0.40
C ALA A 178 1.63 -12.89 -0.01
N HIS A 179 2.21 -13.14 -1.20
CA HIS A 179 2.48 -14.51 -1.66
C HIS A 179 3.46 -15.24 -0.73
N ALA A 180 4.56 -14.59 -0.35
CA ALA A 180 5.55 -15.15 0.58
C ALA A 180 4.97 -15.39 1.99
N ALA A 181 3.96 -14.63 2.41
CA ALA A 181 3.22 -14.86 3.65
C ALA A 181 2.27 -16.07 3.59
N GLY A 182 2.03 -16.64 2.40
CA GLY A 182 1.04 -17.68 2.18
C GLY A 182 -0.41 -17.18 2.16
N CYS A 183 -0.62 -15.87 2.02
CA CYS A 183 -1.92 -15.28 1.79
C CYS A 183 -2.36 -15.48 0.33
N ARG A 184 -3.61 -15.10 0.02
CA ARG A 184 -4.14 -15.03 -1.37
C ARG A 184 -4.01 -13.61 -1.90
N PRO A 185 -3.06 -13.31 -2.80
CA PRO A 185 -2.88 -11.95 -3.28
C PRO A 185 -3.91 -11.58 -4.35
N VAL A 186 -4.46 -10.39 -4.26
CA VAL A 186 -5.27 -9.73 -5.29
C VAL A 186 -4.64 -8.38 -5.59
N MET A 187 -4.19 -8.19 -6.83
CA MET A 187 -3.62 -6.94 -7.27
C MET A 187 -4.69 -6.03 -7.88
N ILE A 188 -4.76 -4.80 -7.39
CA ILE A 188 -5.53 -3.71 -7.98
C ILE A 188 -4.52 -2.62 -8.39
N PRO A 189 -4.01 -2.65 -9.63
CA PRO A 189 -2.91 -1.79 -10.04
C PRO A 189 -3.26 -0.30 -9.96
N ASP A 190 -2.38 0.50 -9.37
CA ASP A 190 -2.45 1.97 -9.45
C ASP A 190 -1.52 2.49 -10.58
N ARG A 191 -0.22 2.52 -10.38
CA ARG A 191 0.75 3.12 -11.32
C ARG A 191 1.47 2.12 -12.20
N LEU A 192 1.74 0.92 -11.69
CA LEU A 192 2.50 -0.09 -12.40
C LEU A 192 1.61 -1.26 -12.79
N PRO A 193 1.62 -1.68 -14.08
CA PRO A 193 0.91 -2.86 -14.49
C PRO A 193 1.58 -4.12 -13.91
N PRO A 194 0.83 -5.21 -13.68
CA PRO A 194 1.39 -6.47 -13.24
C PRO A 194 2.32 -7.06 -14.31
N THR A 195 3.50 -7.52 -13.88
CA THR A 195 4.41 -8.29 -14.72
C THR A 195 3.88 -9.72 -14.94
N SER A 196 4.50 -10.49 -15.87
CA SER A 196 4.16 -11.91 -16.06
C SER A 196 4.32 -12.71 -14.77
N GLU A 197 5.43 -12.53 -14.06
CA GLU A 197 5.68 -13.16 -12.75
C GLU A 197 4.55 -12.87 -11.75
N ILE A 198 4.13 -11.61 -11.64
CA ILE A 198 3.08 -11.22 -10.72
C ILE A 198 1.73 -11.85 -11.09
N ARG A 199 1.42 -11.96 -12.39
CA ARG A 199 0.18 -12.62 -12.85
C ARG A 199 0.12 -14.11 -12.54
N GLU A 200 1.26 -14.77 -12.35
CA GLU A 200 1.33 -16.19 -11.95
C GLU A 200 1.01 -16.41 -10.47
N ILE A 201 1.22 -15.41 -9.62
CA ILE A 201 1.09 -15.53 -8.16
C ILE A 201 -0.09 -14.77 -7.56
N CYS A 202 -0.86 -14.02 -8.35
CA CYS A 202 -2.01 -13.27 -7.86
C CYS A 202 -3.19 -13.24 -8.83
N THR A 203 -4.37 -12.92 -8.29
CA THR A 203 -5.50 -12.45 -9.10
C THR A 203 -5.32 -10.97 -9.40
N VAL A 204 -5.64 -10.54 -10.64
CA VAL A 204 -5.62 -9.12 -11.01
C VAL A 204 -7.04 -8.62 -11.23
N ARG A 205 -7.36 -7.43 -10.69
CA ARG A 205 -8.62 -6.71 -10.86
C ARG A 205 -8.33 -5.27 -11.25
N ALA A 206 -9.17 -4.67 -12.08
CA ALA A 206 -9.00 -3.27 -12.46
C ALA A 206 -9.40 -2.28 -11.34
N SER A 207 -10.28 -2.71 -10.43
CA SER A 207 -10.74 -1.91 -9.27
C SER A 207 -11.43 -2.78 -8.23
N PHE A 208 -11.74 -2.21 -7.06
CA PHE A 208 -12.60 -2.87 -6.07
C PHE A 208 -14.04 -3.08 -6.57
N LEU A 209 -14.51 -2.29 -7.53
CA LEU A 209 -15.83 -2.52 -8.14
C LEU A 209 -15.85 -3.81 -8.98
N GLU A 210 -14.76 -4.11 -9.71
CA GLU A 210 -14.62 -5.38 -10.42
C GLU A 210 -14.51 -6.55 -9.45
N GLU A 211 -13.71 -6.41 -8.38
CA GLU A 211 -13.59 -7.45 -7.35
C GLU A 211 -14.96 -7.71 -6.69
N LEU A 212 -15.70 -6.65 -6.35
CA LEU A 212 -17.02 -6.77 -5.76
C LEU A 212 -18.01 -7.50 -6.70
N ALA A 213 -17.94 -7.26 -8.01
CA ALA A 213 -18.73 -7.99 -8.99
C ALA A 213 -18.36 -9.47 -9.07
N ALA A 214 -17.08 -9.82 -8.90
CA ALA A 214 -16.59 -11.20 -8.90
C ALA A 214 -16.96 -11.98 -7.61
N LEU A 215 -17.16 -11.28 -6.49
CA LEU A 215 -17.53 -11.86 -5.19
C LEU A 215 -19.04 -12.03 -4.97
N ARG A 216 -19.89 -11.39 -5.79
CA ARG A 216 -21.35 -11.50 -5.76
C ARG A 216 -21.85 -12.72 -6.52
#